data_b3a078a144289b850bfb347fe083deac
#
_entry.id   b3a078a144289b850bfb347fe083deac
#
_cell.length_a   1.000
_cell.length_b   1.000
_cell.length_c   1.000
_cell.angle_alpha   90.00
_cell.angle_beta   90.00
_cell.angle_gamma   90.00
#
_symmetry.space_group_name_H-M   'P 1'
#
loop_
_entity.id
_entity.type
_entity.pdbx_description
1 polymer ?
#
loop_
_entity_poly.entity_id
_entity_poly.type
_entity_poly.pdbx_seq_one_letter_code
_entity_poly.pdbx_strand_id
1 'polypeptide(L)'
;CHQANGQGLPGVFPPLAGSEWVVGDPKVLANILLHGVSGKIEVAGQSFDGMMPAFAQLSDAEIAGVLTHIRSTWGNQAEAISADFIASEREAGSARTTPFEGGEALKALIK
;
A
#
# COMPACT_ATOMS: atom_id res chain seq x y z
N CYS A 1 7.13 6.42 -9.05
CA CYS A 1 6.25 7.46 -8.49
C CYS A 1 6.72 7.92 -7.11
N HIS A 2 7.00 6.96 -6.22
CA HIS A 2 7.39 7.30 -4.84
C HIS A 2 8.86 7.68 -4.69
N GLN A 3 9.62 7.73 -5.76
CA GLN A 3 11.04 8.05 -5.85
C GLN A 3 11.92 6.97 -5.22
N ALA A 4 13.18 6.94 -5.63
CA ALA A 4 14.13 5.93 -5.15
C ALA A 4 14.46 6.08 -3.66
N ASN A 5 14.32 7.29 -3.11
CA ASN A 5 14.57 7.56 -1.69
C ASN A 5 13.32 7.38 -0.82
N GLY A 6 12.19 6.97 -1.39
CA GLY A 6 10.95 6.76 -0.67
C GLY A 6 10.26 8.02 -0.17
N GLN A 7 10.72 9.21 -0.58
CA GLN A 7 10.16 10.48 -0.10
C GLN A 7 8.96 10.97 -0.90
N GLY A 8 8.69 10.34 -2.05
CA GLY A 8 7.61 10.76 -2.91
C GLY A 8 7.85 12.13 -3.54
N LEU A 9 6.77 12.76 -3.95
CA LEU A 9 6.77 14.12 -4.50
C LEU A 9 5.68 14.91 -3.80
N PRO A 10 6.03 15.98 -3.07
CA PRO A 10 5.05 16.73 -2.27
C PRO A 10 3.81 17.13 -3.08
N GLY A 11 2.65 16.85 -2.53
CA GLY A 11 1.37 17.18 -3.16
C GLY A 11 0.96 16.28 -4.32
N VAL A 12 1.82 15.38 -4.79
CA VAL A 12 1.57 14.53 -5.96
C VAL A 12 1.64 13.04 -5.58
N PHE A 13 2.80 12.59 -5.09
CA PHE A 13 2.99 11.19 -4.69
C PHE A 13 3.38 11.13 -3.22
N PRO A 14 2.67 10.34 -2.40
CA PRO A 14 2.97 10.27 -0.97
C PRO A 14 4.30 9.58 -0.70
N PRO A 15 4.95 9.92 0.42
CA PRO A 15 6.17 9.23 0.82
C PRO A 15 5.87 7.81 1.28
N LEU A 16 6.83 6.91 1.09
CA LEU A 16 6.81 5.57 1.67
C LEU A 16 7.65 5.54 2.95
N ALA A 17 8.70 6.38 3.00
CA ALA A 17 9.54 6.52 4.18
C ALA A 17 8.71 7.12 5.32
N GLY A 18 8.60 6.42 6.44
CA GLY A 18 7.85 6.88 7.60
C GLY A 18 6.34 6.86 7.41
N SER A 19 5.83 6.28 6.33
CA SER A 19 4.40 6.24 6.07
C SER A 19 3.68 5.27 7.01
N GLU A 20 2.64 5.76 7.67
CA GLU A 20 1.78 4.91 8.51
C GLU A 20 1.10 3.81 7.72
N TRP A 21 0.88 4.00 6.42
CA TRP A 21 0.28 3.00 5.54
C TRP A 21 1.26 1.89 5.20
N VAL A 22 2.54 2.18 5.21
CA VAL A 22 3.59 1.20 4.91
C VAL A 22 3.92 0.37 6.14
N VAL A 23 4.10 1.00 7.29
CA VAL A 23 4.56 0.32 8.51
C VAL A 23 3.41 -0.17 9.40
N GLY A 24 2.18 0.15 9.04
CA GLY A 24 1.00 -0.24 9.81
C GLY A 24 0.52 -1.66 9.48
N ASP A 25 -0.80 -1.83 9.49
CA ASP A 25 -1.40 -3.16 9.28
C ASP A 25 -1.08 -3.70 7.87
N PRO A 26 -0.46 -4.88 7.77
CA PRO A 26 -0.11 -5.45 6.46
C PRO A 26 -1.31 -5.74 5.56
N LYS A 27 -2.49 -5.98 6.14
CA LYS A 27 -3.72 -6.19 5.36
C LYS A 27 -4.05 -4.96 4.51
N VAL A 28 -3.96 -3.77 5.10
CA VAL A 28 -4.22 -2.52 4.39
C VAL A 28 -3.20 -2.33 3.27
N LEU A 29 -1.92 -2.50 3.58
CA LEU A 29 -0.86 -2.31 2.61
C LEU A 29 -0.96 -3.28 1.43
N ALA A 30 -1.24 -4.55 1.71
CA ALA A 30 -1.42 -5.56 0.67
C ALA A 30 -2.57 -5.18 -0.28
N ASN A 31 -3.68 -4.71 0.28
CA ASN A 31 -4.84 -4.33 -0.53
C ASN A 31 -4.60 -3.07 -1.35
N ILE A 32 -3.75 -2.15 -0.88
CA ILE A 32 -3.34 -0.99 -1.67
C ILE A 32 -2.69 -1.45 -2.99
N LEU A 33 -1.77 -2.41 -2.92
CA LEU A 33 -1.12 -2.92 -4.12
C LEU A 33 -2.06 -3.77 -4.98
N LEU A 34 -2.88 -4.61 -4.37
CA LEU A 34 -3.76 -5.51 -5.12
C LEU A 34 -4.85 -4.77 -5.89
N HIS A 35 -5.38 -3.69 -5.34
CA HIS A 35 -6.55 -3.02 -5.91
C HIS A 35 -6.32 -1.56 -6.29
N GLY A 36 -5.27 -0.94 -5.77
CA GLY A 36 -5.01 0.48 -5.96
C GLY A 36 -5.86 1.36 -5.07
N VAL A 37 -5.60 2.65 -5.12
CA VAL A 37 -6.29 3.67 -4.31
C VAL A 37 -6.62 4.85 -5.21
N SER A 38 -7.83 5.38 -5.10
CA SER A 38 -8.25 6.57 -5.80
C SER A 38 -8.90 7.52 -4.80
N GLY A 39 -8.60 8.81 -4.90
CA GLY A 39 -9.18 9.82 -4.03
C GLY A 39 -8.26 10.22 -2.89
N LYS A 40 -8.85 10.85 -1.88
CA LYS A 40 -8.06 11.50 -0.83
C LYS A 40 -7.53 10.54 0.22
N ILE A 41 -6.24 10.67 0.50
CA ILE A 41 -5.59 9.92 1.56
C ILE A 41 -4.60 10.85 2.28
N GLU A 42 -4.50 10.71 3.59
CA GLU A 42 -3.51 11.43 4.38
C GLU A 42 -2.33 10.52 4.69
N VAL A 43 -1.13 10.99 4.39
CA VAL A 43 0.11 10.25 4.62
C VAL A 43 1.10 11.18 5.30
N ALA A 44 1.63 10.77 6.44
CA ALA A 44 2.60 11.53 7.22
C ALA A 44 2.13 12.96 7.49
N GLY A 45 0.85 13.14 7.77
CA GLY A 45 0.26 14.43 8.08
C GLY A 45 -0.08 15.32 6.90
N GLN A 46 0.10 14.83 5.68
CA GLN A 46 -0.21 15.59 4.46
C GLN A 46 -1.28 14.90 3.63
N SER A 47 -2.11 15.70 2.95
CA SER A 47 -3.17 15.17 2.10
C SER A 47 -2.69 14.99 0.67
N PHE A 48 -3.09 13.87 0.08
CA PHE A 48 -2.84 13.55 -1.34
C PHE A 48 -4.18 13.15 -1.96
N ASP A 49 -4.41 13.59 -3.18
CA ASP A 49 -5.64 13.26 -3.89
C ASP A 49 -5.28 12.92 -5.33
N GLY A 50 -5.32 11.65 -5.64
CA GLY A 50 -4.94 11.17 -6.96
C GLY A 50 -5.28 9.70 -7.09
N MET A 51 -4.60 9.02 -8.00
CA MET A 51 -4.86 7.61 -8.25
C MET A 51 -3.56 6.82 -8.30
N MET A 52 -3.50 5.79 -7.46
CA MET A 52 -2.46 4.77 -7.54
C MET A 52 -3.05 3.56 -8.24
N PRO A 53 -2.47 3.10 -9.36
CA PRO A 53 -3.03 1.93 -10.06
C PRO A 53 -2.83 0.65 -9.27
N ALA A 54 -3.62 -0.35 -9.60
CA ALA A 54 -3.46 -1.69 -9.04
C ALA A 54 -2.26 -2.40 -9.68
N PHE A 55 -1.63 -3.28 -8.91
CA PHE A 55 -0.51 -4.10 -9.38
C PHE A 55 -0.84 -5.59 -9.24
N ALA A 56 -2.10 -5.94 -9.46
CA ALA A 56 -2.60 -7.31 -9.31
C ALA A 56 -1.95 -8.30 -10.29
N GLN A 57 -1.35 -7.79 -11.38
CA GLN A 57 -0.63 -8.61 -12.35
C GLN A 57 0.68 -9.18 -11.81
N LEU A 58 1.21 -8.63 -10.73
CA LEU A 58 2.40 -9.17 -10.08
C LEU A 58 2.04 -10.44 -9.30
N SER A 59 2.99 -11.37 -9.23
CA SER A 59 2.79 -12.61 -8.45
C SER A 59 2.76 -12.31 -6.95
N ASP A 60 2.26 -13.27 -6.18
CA ASP A 60 2.25 -13.14 -4.72
C ASP A 60 3.66 -12.93 -4.17
N ALA A 61 4.64 -13.67 -4.70
CA ALA A 61 6.04 -13.54 -4.27
C ALA A 61 6.62 -12.16 -4.62
N GLU A 62 6.27 -11.63 -5.79
CA GLU A 62 6.74 -10.30 -6.20
C GLU A 62 6.16 -9.21 -5.32
N ILE A 63 4.86 -9.25 -5.03
CA ILE A 63 4.22 -8.28 -4.14
C ILE A 63 4.81 -8.40 -2.73
N ALA A 64 4.95 -9.62 -2.21
CA ALA A 64 5.53 -9.83 -0.88
C ALA A 64 6.95 -9.26 -0.80
N GLY A 65 7.74 -9.43 -1.84
CA GLY A 65 9.10 -8.90 -1.90
C GLY A 65 9.14 -7.38 -1.88
N VAL A 66 8.28 -6.73 -2.68
CA VAL A 66 8.18 -5.28 -2.72
C VAL A 66 7.76 -4.73 -1.35
N LEU A 67 6.72 -5.30 -0.76
CA LEU A 67 6.20 -4.82 0.52
C LEU A 67 7.19 -5.04 1.65
N THR A 68 7.87 -6.18 1.68
CA THR A 68 8.91 -6.44 2.66
C THR A 68 10.04 -5.42 2.52
N HIS A 69 10.44 -5.12 1.30
CA HIS A 69 11.49 -4.13 1.02
C HIS A 69 11.12 -2.74 1.56
N ILE A 70 9.94 -2.25 1.22
CA ILE A 70 9.55 -0.89 1.65
C ILE A 70 9.27 -0.79 3.14
N ARG A 71 8.88 -1.89 3.77
CA ARG A 71 8.66 -1.94 5.22
C ARG A 71 9.96 -1.96 6.02
N SER A 72 11.09 -2.20 5.38
CA SER A 72 12.39 -2.31 6.06
C SER A 72 13.47 -1.38 5.50
N THR A 73 13.08 -0.45 4.63
CA THR A 73 14.01 0.47 3.97
C THR A 73 13.69 1.91 4.38
N TRP A 74 14.60 2.83 4.14
CA TRP A 74 14.46 4.28 4.42
C TRP A 74 14.13 4.57 5.90
N GLY A 75 14.64 3.77 6.82
CA GLY A 75 14.38 3.93 8.24
C GLY A 75 13.11 3.23 8.73
N ASN A 76 12.32 2.63 7.85
CA ASN A 76 11.17 1.83 8.24
C ASN A 76 11.64 0.54 8.90
N GLN A 77 10.95 0.09 9.95
CA GLN A 77 11.30 -1.10 10.72
C GLN A 77 10.05 -1.91 11.02
N ALA A 78 9.41 -2.42 9.99
CA ALA A 78 8.22 -3.25 10.13
C ALA A 78 8.52 -4.68 9.64
N GLU A 79 7.69 -5.63 10.08
CA GLU A 79 7.91 -7.04 9.77
C GLU A 79 7.71 -7.35 8.30
N ALA A 80 8.40 -8.41 7.84
CA ALA A 80 8.26 -8.92 6.49
C ALA A 80 6.83 -9.42 6.23
N ILE A 81 6.43 -9.40 4.96
CA ILE A 81 5.15 -9.92 4.51
C ILE A 81 5.42 -11.15 3.64
N SER A 82 4.73 -12.26 3.93
CA SER A 82 4.91 -13.50 3.19
C SER A 82 4.06 -13.55 1.93
N ALA A 83 4.49 -14.37 0.96
CA ALA A 83 3.71 -14.63 -0.24
C ALA A 83 2.36 -15.27 0.10
N ASP A 84 2.33 -16.14 1.12
CA ASP A 84 1.09 -16.78 1.57
C ASP A 84 0.07 -15.77 2.07
N PHE A 85 0.54 -14.74 2.78
CA PHE A 85 -0.33 -13.65 3.22
C PHE A 85 -0.94 -12.91 2.02
N ILE A 86 -0.12 -12.62 1.00
CA ILE A 86 -0.61 -11.96 -0.21
C ILE A 86 -1.64 -12.83 -0.94
N ALA A 87 -1.37 -14.14 -1.05
CA ALA A 87 -2.31 -15.07 -1.68
C ALA A 87 -3.66 -15.07 -0.97
N SER A 88 -3.63 -15.05 0.35
CA SER A 88 -4.83 -15.02 1.19
C SER A 88 -5.64 -13.73 0.98
N GLU A 89 -4.96 -12.57 0.92
CA GLU A 89 -5.63 -11.29 0.69
C GLU A 89 -6.15 -11.17 -0.74
N ARG A 90 -5.43 -11.72 -1.71
CA ARG A 90 -5.87 -11.74 -3.11
C ARG A 90 -7.18 -12.54 -3.24
N GLU A 91 -7.25 -13.70 -2.60
CA GLU A 91 -8.44 -14.53 -2.61
C GLU A 91 -9.62 -13.84 -1.90
N ALA A 92 -9.38 -13.28 -0.73
CA ALA A 92 -10.41 -12.59 0.04
C ALA A 92 -10.99 -11.39 -0.72
N GLY A 93 -10.19 -10.71 -1.53
CA GLY A 93 -10.61 -9.55 -2.32
C GLY A 93 -10.94 -9.85 -3.77
N SER A 94 -11.07 -11.13 -4.16
CA SER A 94 -11.21 -11.52 -5.56
C SER A 94 -12.45 -10.94 -6.26
N ALA A 95 -13.49 -10.59 -5.51
CA ALA A 95 -14.70 -9.98 -6.07
C ALA A 95 -14.57 -8.47 -6.29
N ARG A 96 -13.56 -7.84 -5.77
CA ARG A 96 -13.37 -6.40 -5.91
C ARG A 96 -12.70 -6.09 -7.25
N THR A 97 -13.33 -5.21 -8.03
CA THR A 97 -12.83 -4.82 -9.35
C THR A 97 -12.47 -3.34 -9.44
N THR A 98 -12.59 -2.59 -8.34
CA THR A 98 -12.35 -1.15 -8.32
C THR A 98 -11.31 -0.81 -7.26
N PRO A 99 -10.57 0.30 -7.42
CA PRO A 99 -9.65 0.75 -6.37
C PRO A 99 -10.42 1.16 -5.12
N PHE A 100 -9.72 1.22 -3.99
CA PHE A 100 -10.28 1.75 -2.76
C PHE A 100 -10.46 3.26 -2.88
N GLU A 101 -11.55 3.78 -2.38
CA GLU A 101 -11.85 5.20 -2.43
C GLU A 101 -11.24 5.93 -1.22
N GLY A 102 -9.96 6.26 -1.34
CA GLY A 102 -9.25 7.02 -0.32
C GLY A 102 -8.92 6.25 0.93
N GLY A 103 -8.35 6.96 1.91
CA GLY A 103 -7.90 6.36 3.15
C GLY A 103 -9.02 5.80 4.01
N GLU A 104 -10.21 6.39 3.96
CA GLU A 104 -11.33 5.92 4.78
C GLU A 104 -11.77 4.52 4.37
N ALA A 105 -11.84 4.23 3.08
CA ALA A 105 -12.19 2.90 2.60
C ALA A 105 -11.14 1.86 3.01
N LEU A 106 -9.86 2.26 3.03
CA LEU A 106 -8.77 1.38 3.47
C LEU A 106 -8.86 1.10 4.97
N LYS A 107 -9.16 2.11 5.78
CA LYS A 107 -9.31 1.93 7.23
C LYS A 107 -10.46 0.98 7.58
N ALA A 108 -11.48 0.93 6.74
CA ALA A 108 -12.61 0.04 6.95
C ALA A 108 -12.22 -1.45 6.90
N LEU A 109 -11.09 -1.78 6.28
CA LEU A 109 -10.61 -3.17 6.20
C LEU A 109 -10.24 -3.76 7.56
N ILE A 110 -9.90 -2.91 8.52
CA ILE A 110 -9.41 -3.35 9.84
C ILE A 110 -10.32 -2.94 11.00
N LYS A 111 -11.50 -2.49 10.68
CA LYS A 111 -12.52 -2.17 11.71
C LYS A 111 -13.36 -3.38 12.07
#